data_9e916d0b29d84490a0ad9a4119cdc174
#
_entry.id   9e916d0b29d84490a0ad9a4119cdc174
#
_cell.length_a   1.000
_cell.length_b   1.000
_cell.length_c   1.000
_cell.angle_alpha   90.00
_cell.angle_beta   90.00
_cell.angle_gamma   90.00
#
_symmetry.space_group_name_H-M   'P 1'
#
loop_
_entity.id
_entity.type
_entity.pdbx_description
1 polymer ?
#
loop_
_entity_poly.entity_id
_entity_poly.type
_entity_poly.pdbx_seq_one_letter_code
_entity_poly.pdbx_strand_id
1 'polypeptide(L)'
;MITTVSLRDALLDAAKEVFETMVFMAMEEAKDDASCLSSESTADAEATLLGSITFKGSLEGCLGICCTTACARTIAANMLGMDPSEEIGEDDISDAVGEVANMVMGAVKSRIQDEVGSIEVSIPSVVQGRKLKNSLGEGASRVSVAANIEEEYGARFSLLYREGA
;
A
#
# COMPACT_ATOMS: atom_id res chain seq x y z
N MET A 1 -5.72 -10.68 21.36
CA MET A 1 -6.00 -10.85 19.93
C MET A 1 -6.24 -9.50 19.28
N ILE A 2 -5.55 -9.23 18.18
CA ILE A 2 -5.71 -7.94 17.51
C ILE A 2 -7.06 -7.88 16.79
N THR A 3 -7.71 -6.72 16.84
CA THR A 3 -9.00 -6.53 16.19
C THR A 3 -8.82 -5.95 14.79
N THR A 4 -9.85 -6.14 13.95
CA THR A 4 -9.89 -5.54 12.60
C THR A 4 -9.74 -4.03 12.65
N VAL A 5 -10.37 -3.39 13.65
CA VAL A 5 -10.30 -1.93 13.83
C VAL A 5 -8.87 -1.51 14.17
N SER A 6 -8.21 -2.23 15.08
CA SER A 6 -6.83 -1.93 15.45
C SER A 6 -5.87 -2.08 14.26
N LEU A 7 -6.07 -3.11 13.44
CA LEU A 7 -5.28 -3.31 12.23
C LEU A 7 -5.51 -2.19 11.20
N ARG A 8 -6.76 -1.78 11.03
CA ARG A 8 -7.11 -0.71 10.13
C ARG A 8 -6.46 0.61 10.55
N ASP A 9 -6.55 0.92 11.82
CA ASP A 9 -5.94 2.14 12.37
C ASP A 9 -4.42 2.09 12.24
N ALA A 10 -3.81 0.95 12.53
CA ALA A 10 -2.37 0.77 12.36
C ALA A 10 -1.94 0.95 10.90
N LEU A 11 -2.71 0.41 9.96
CA LEU A 11 -2.44 0.55 8.53
C LEU A 11 -2.53 2.01 8.08
N LEU A 12 -3.60 2.70 8.46
CA LEU A 12 -3.81 4.11 8.12
C LEU A 12 -2.70 4.99 8.70
N ASP A 13 -2.41 4.84 9.99
CA ASP A 13 -1.40 5.64 10.65
C ASP A 13 0.00 5.37 10.08
N ALA A 14 0.30 4.11 9.79
CA ALA A 14 1.58 3.73 9.19
C ALA A 14 1.73 4.34 7.79
N ALA A 15 0.69 4.25 6.97
CA ALA A 15 0.72 4.81 5.63
C ALA A 15 0.89 6.33 5.66
N LYS A 16 0.17 7.03 6.54
CA LYS A 16 0.30 8.48 6.69
C LYS A 16 1.72 8.87 7.11
N GLU A 17 2.27 8.18 8.09
CA GLU A 17 3.63 8.44 8.56
C GLU A 17 4.65 8.30 7.43
N VAL A 18 4.57 7.20 6.67
CA VAL A 18 5.51 6.94 5.57
C VAL A 18 5.38 8.01 4.48
N PHE A 19 4.16 8.35 4.08
CA PHE A 19 3.96 9.34 3.04
C PHE A 19 4.42 10.74 3.47
N GLU A 20 4.15 11.14 4.69
CA GLU A 20 4.54 12.46 5.19
C GLU A 20 6.05 12.58 5.44
N THR A 21 6.70 11.53 5.94
CA THR A 21 8.10 11.60 6.35
C THR A 21 9.10 11.11 5.31
N MET A 22 8.72 10.13 4.49
CA MET A 22 9.63 9.47 3.55
C MET A 22 9.33 9.78 2.09
N VAL A 23 8.09 10.03 1.77
CA VAL A 23 7.65 10.33 0.39
C VAL A 23 7.40 11.81 0.19
N PHE A 24 7.21 12.54 1.28
CA PHE A 24 6.98 14.00 1.30
C PHE A 24 5.70 14.38 0.55
N MET A 25 4.65 13.59 0.74
CA MET A 25 3.33 13.83 0.15
C MET A 25 2.27 13.78 1.25
N ALA A 26 1.35 14.74 1.22
CA ALA A 26 0.22 14.73 2.15
C ALA A 26 -0.74 13.59 1.77
N MET A 27 -1.23 12.89 2.77
CA MET A 27 -2.15 11.79 2.58
C MET A 27 -3.31 11.91 3.56
N GLU A 28 -4.53 11.75 3.05
CA GLU A 28 -5.73 11.75 3.86
C GLU A 28 -6.60 10.55 3.51
N GLU A 29 -7.32 10.02 4.48
CA GLU A 29 -8.28 8.97 4.22
C GLU A 29 -9.40 9.49 3.33
N ALA A 30 -9.72 8.76 2.27
CA ALA A 30 -10.84 9.09 1.39
C ALA A 30 -12.14 8.71 2.08
N LYS A 31 -13.13 9.61 2.01
CA LYS A 31 -14.41 9.42 2.70
C LYS A 31 -15.32 8.39 2.05
N ASP A 32 -15.09 8.05 0.79
CA ASP A 32 -15.86 7.04 0.10
C ASP A 32 -14.93 6.14 -0.72
N ASP A 33 -15.43 4.99 -1.07
CA ASP A 33 -14.70 4.01 -1.86
C ASP A 33 -14.65 4.37 -3.35
N ALA A 34 -15.18 5.50 -3.72
CA ALA A 34 -15.18 5.97 -5.11
C ALA A 34 -13.81 6.52 -5.50
N SER A 35 -12.76 5.88 -5.03
CA SER A 35 -11.41 6.26 -5.44
C SER A 35 -11.21 5.91 -6.91
N CYS A 36 -10.26 6.55 -7.53
CA CYS A 36 -9.88 6.31 -8.92
C CYS A 36 -9.50 4.85 -9.21
N LEU A 37 -9.50 4.01 -8.18
CA LEU A 37 -9.25 2.59 -8.29
C LEU A 37 -10.53 1.77 -8.37
N SER A 38 -11.71 2.41 -8.35
CA SER A 38 -12.95 1.69 -8.54
C SER A 38 -12.96 1.10 -9.95
N SER A 39 -12.99 -0.18 -10.01
CA SER A 39 -12.83 -0.98 -11.22
C SER A 39 -13.94 -0.80 -12.26
N GLU A 40 -14.95 -0.03 -11.93
CA GLU A 40 -16.12 0.10 -12.77
C GLU A 40 -16.13 1.36 -13.64
N SER A 41 -15.22 2.28 -13.41
CA SER A 41 -15.19 3.50 -14.19
C SER A 41 -14.31 3.30 -15.42
N THR A 42 -14.99 3.07 -16.51
CA THR A 42 -14.52 3.28 -17.88
C THR A 42 -13.49 2.30 -18.43
N ALA A 43 -13.69 2.03 -19.70
CA ALA A 43 -12.76 1.32 -20.57
C ALA A 43 -11.35 1.95 -20.61
N ASP A 44 -11.21 3.15 -20.06
CA ASP A 44 -9.98 3.92 -20.04
C ASP A 44 -9.31 3.95 -18.66
N ALA A 45 -9.62 2.98 -17.80
CA ALA A 45 -8.98 2.89 -16.51
C ALA A 45 -7.46 2.85 -16.69
N GLU A 46 -6.78 3.83 -16.11
CA GLU A 46 -5.33 3.88 -16.13
C GLU A 46 -4.73 2.60 -15.58
N ALA A 47 -3.59 2.20 -16.11
CA ALA A 47 -2.82 1.11 -15.52
C ALA A 47 -2.47 1.45 -14.08
N THR A 48 -2.54 0.47 -13.22
CA THR A 48 -2.18 0.62 -11.81
C THR A 48 -0.97 -0.23 -11.47
N LEU A 49 -0.28 0.15 -10.41
CA LEU A 49 0.77 -0.67 -9.83
C LEU A 49 0.27 -1.21 -8.50
N LEU A 50 0.54 -2.48 -8.28
CA LEU A 50 0.27 -3.14 -7.01
C LEU A 50 1.61 -3.56 -6.41
N GLY A 51 2.01 -2.87 -5.35
CA GLY A 51 3.15 -3.29 -4.55
C GLY A 51 2.64 -4.18 -3.43
N SER A 52 3.26 -5.33 -3.25
CA SER A 52 2.84 -6.26 -2.21
C SER A 52 4.03 -6.83 -1.46
N ILE A 53 3.80 -7.12 -0.20
CA ILE A 53 4.81 -7.70 0.68
C ILE A 53 4.10 -8.67 1.62
N THR A 54 4.65 -9.86 1.78
CA THR A 54 4.05 -10.87 2.64
C THR A 54 4.71 -10.89 4.00
N PHE A 55 3.98 -11.35 4.98
CA PHE A 55 4.49 -11.53 6.33
C PHE A 55 3.95 -12.84 6.91
N LYS A 56 4.72 -13.39 7.83
CA LYS A 56 4.34 -14.63 8.50
C LYS A 56 4.82 -14.63 9.95
N GLY A 57 4.17 -15.42 10.76
CA GLY A 57 4.41 -15.52 12.19
C GLY A 57 3.12 -15.90 12.88
N SER A 58 2.89 -15.35 14.06
CA SER A 58 1.63 -15.53 14.75
C SER A 58 0.45 -14.93 13.98
N LEU A 59 0.73 -13.97 13.11
CA LEU A 59 -0.19 -13.45 12.13
C LEU A 59 0.50 -13.56 10.77
N GLU A 60 -0.19 -14.09 9.78
CA GLU A 60 0.37 -14.18 8.43
C GLU A 60 -0.54 -13.49 7.43
N GLY A 61 0.04 -12.97 6.38
CA GLY A 61 -0.75 -12.27 5.39
C GLY A 61 0.07 -11.54 4.35
N CYS A 62 -0.58 -10.52 3.77
CA CYS A 62 -0.02 -9.73 2.69
C CYS A 62 -0.50 -8.28 2.82
N LEU A 63 0.43 -7.35 2.74
CA LEU A 63 0.10 -5.94 2.63
C LEU A 63 0.20 -5.54 1.16
N GLY A 64 -0.80 -4.83 0.66
CA GLY A 64 -0.82 -4.35 -0.71
C GLY A 64 -1.02 -2.85 -0.77
N ILE A 65 -0.32 -2.21 -1.70
CA ILE A 65 -0.50 -0.80 -2.03
C ILE A 65 -0.82 -0.73 -3.50
N CYS A 66 -2.00 -0.22 -3.82
CA CYS A 66 -2.44 -0.07 -5.21
C CYS A 66 -2.58 1.42 -5.52
N CYS A 67 -1.94 1.87 -6.57
CA CYS A 67 -2.02 3.26 -7.01
C CYS A 67 -1.92 3.35 -8.53
N THR A 68 -2.33 4.51 -9.07
CA THR A 68 -2.22 4.74 -10.51
C THR A 68 -0.76 4.91 -10.91
N THR A 69 -0.48 4.73 -12.19
CA THR A 69 0.87 4.95 -12.73
C THR A 69 1.33 6.39 -12.49
N ALA A 70 0.42 7.36 -12.64
CA ALA A 70 0.74 8.77 -12.39
C ALA A 70 1.15 9.01 -10.92
N CYS A 71 0.42 8.42 -9.98
CA CYS A 71 0.75 8.50 -8.56
C CYS A 71 2.11 7.85 -8.28
N ALA A 72 2.34 6.66 -8.81
CA ALA A 72 3.60 5.93 -8.62
C ALA A 72 4.80 6.74 -9.14
N ARG A 73 4.64 7.40 -10.28
CA ARG A 73 5.69 8.26 -10.85
C ARG A 73 6.02 9.41 -9.91
N THR A 74 5.02 10.07 -9.36
CA THR A 74 5.22 11.18 -8.42
C THR A 74 5.90 10.69 -7.13
N ILE A 75 5.49 9.52 -6.63
CA ILE A 75 6.15 8.89 -5.47
C ILE A 75 7.65 8.69 -5.77
N ALA A 76 7.95 8.10 -6.92
CA ALA A 76 9.34 7.83 -7.31
C ALA A 76 10.15 9.12 -7.45
N ALA A 77 9.58 10.14 -8.08
CA ALA A 77 10.23 11.43 -8.23
C ALA A 77 10.59 12.04 -6.88
N ASN A 78 9.64 12.03 -5.95
CA ASN A 78 9.89 12.58 -4.61
C ASN A 78 10.96 11.80 -3.85
N MET A 79 10.94 10.48 -3.93
CA MET A 79 11.91 9.64 -3.24
C MET A 79 13.32 9.75 -3.82
N LEU A 80 13.42 9.98 -5.12
CA LEU A 80 14.70 10.13 -5.82
C LEU A 80 15.21 11.58 -5.82
N GLY A 81 14.41 12.52 -5.31
CA GLY A 81 14.78 13.95 -5.35
C GLY A 81 14.75 14.53 -6.75
N MET A 82 13.94 13.98 -7.64
CA MET A 82 13.80 14.43 -9.02
C MET A 82 12.57 15.30 -9.20
N ASP A 83 12.58 16.14 -10.23
CA ASP A 83 11.38 16.87 -10.64
C ASP A 83 10.41 15.88 -11.29
N PRO A 84 9.10 15.92 -10.97
CA PRO A 84 8.12 15.01 -11.58
C PRO A 84 8.01 15.13 -13.10
N SER A 85 8.51 16.22 -13.70
CA SER A 85 8.54 16.39 -15.15
C SER A 85 9.72 15.66 -15.80
N GLU A 86 10.69 15.21 -15.01
CA GLU A 86 11.81 14.44 -15.51
C GLU A 86 11.37 13.02 -15.87
N GLU A 87 12.08 12.44 -16.83
CA GLU A 87 11.81 11.09 -17.26
C GLU A 87 12.33 10.09 -16.22
N ILE A 88 11.45 9.25 -15.70
CA ILE A 88 11.79 8.23 -14.69
C ILE A 88 11.55 6.87 -15.30
N GLY A 89 12.53 5.98 -15.21
CA GLY A 89 12.43 4.63 -15.75
C GLY A 89 11.38 3.79 -15.00
N GLU A 90 10.76 2.86 -15.70
CA GLU A 90 9.76 1.97 -15.11
C GLU A 90 10.31 1.16 -13.94
N ASP A 91 11.57 0.73 -14.03
CA ASP A 91 12.24 -0.01 -12.96
C ASP A 91 12.37 0.85 -11.69
N ASP A 92 12.72 2.12 -11.86
CA ASP A 92 12.84 3.05 -10.74
C ASP A 92 11.48 3.31 -10.08
N ILE A 93 10.43 3.40 -10.89
CA ILE A 93 9.06 3.57 -10.39
C ILE A 93 8.64 2.34 -9.59
N SER A 94 8.88 1.14 -10.13
CA SER A 94 8.55 -0.11 -9.45
C SER A 94 9.32 -0.27 -8.13
N ASP A 95 10.61 0.06 -8.15
CA ASP A 95 11.45 0.01 -6.95
C ASP A 95 10.94 0.95 -5.87
N ALA A 96 10.50 2.14 -6.26
CA ALA A 96 9.96 3.12 -5.32
C ALA A 96 8.66 2.62 -4.68
N VAL A 97 7.75 2.06 -5.46
CA VAL A 97 6.50 1.51 -4.93
C VAL A 97 6.77 0.33 -4.01
N GLY A 98 7.71 -0.54 -4.38
CA GLY A 98 8.13 -1.65 -3.54
C GLY A 98 8.71 -1.18 -2.21
N GLU A 99 9.53 -0.13 -2.25
CA GLU A 99 10.12 0.45 -1.03
C GLU A 99 9.05 1.05 -0.12
N VAL A 100 8.04 1.71 -0.70
CA VAL A 100 6.91 2.23 0.08
C VAL A 100 6.16 1.08 0.75
N ALA A 101 5.90 -0.01 0.03
CA ALA A 101 5.25 -1.19 0.62
C ALA A 101 6.07 -1.73 1.80
N ASN A 102 7.39 -1.81 1.63
CA ASN A 102 8.29 -2.28 2.68
C ASN A 102 8.26 -1.36 3.91
N MET A 103 8.32 -0.04 3.69
CA MET A 103 8.29 0.93 4.78
C MET A 103 6.95 0.94 5.51
N VAL A 104 5.84 0.85 4.78
CA VAL A 104 4.50 0.80 5.40
C VAL A 104 4.36 -0.49 6.21
N MET A 105 4.81 -1.62 5.68
CA MET A 105 4.74 -2.89 6.42
C MET A 105 5.60 -2.82 7.69
N GLY A 106 6.80 -2.24 7.62
CA GLY A 106 7.66 -2.04 8.78
C GLY A 106 6.99 -1.19 9.85
N ALA A 107 6.31 -0.12 9.44
CA ALA A 107 5.59 0.75 10.35
C ALA A 107 4.35 0.05 10.96
N VAL A 108 3.65 -0.75 10.18
CA VAL A 108 2.54 -1.58 10.69
C VAL A 108 3.07 -2.58 11.71
N LYS A 109 4.13 -3.28 11.36
CA LYS A 109 4.76 -4.27 12.25
C LYS A 109 5.11 -3.65 13.61
N SER A 110 5.71 -2.47 13.61
CA SER A 110 6.07 -1.78 14.85
C SER A 110 4.87 -1.49 15.73
N ARG A 111 3.74 -1.20 15.12
CA ARG A 111 2.51 -0.84 15.84
C ARG A 111 1.76 -2.05 16.41
N ILE A 112 1.91 -3.23 15.80
CA ILE A 112 1.12 -4.40 16.18
C ILE A 112 1.93 -5.47 16.91
N GLN A 113 3.25 -5.37 16.93
CA GLN A 113 4.11 -6.42 17.48
C GLN A 113 3.86 -6.73 18.96
N ASP A 114 3.42 -5.75 19.73
CA ASP A 114 3.09 -5.97 21.14
C ASP A 114 1.87 -6.87 21.32
N GLU A 115 0.96 -6.87 20.36
CA GLU A 115 -0.24 -7.69 20.39
C GLU A 115 -0.06 -9.03 19.69
N VAL A 116 0.65 -9.04 18.56
CA VAL A 116 0.73 -10.25 17.71
C VAL A 116 2.08 -10.96 17.79
N GLY A 117 3.06 -10.34 18.46
CA GLY A 117 4.38 -10.93 18.58
C GLY A 117 5.23 -10.77 17.33
N SER A 118 6.22 -11.63 17.19
CA SER A 118 7.20 -11.52 16.11
C SER A 118 6.63 -11.89 14.75
N ILE A 119 6.92 -11.08 13.75
CA ILE A 119 6.51 -11.28 12.37
C ILE A 119 7.73 -11.17 11.46
N GLU A 120 7.89 -12.10 10.53
CA GLU A 120 8.90 -12.04 9.49
C GLU A 120 8.29 -11.46 8.22
N VAL A 121 9.03 -10.59 7.55
CA VAL A 121 8.55 -9.87 6.36
C VAL A 121 9.40 -10.28 5.15
N SER A 122 8.75 -10.49 4.02
CA SER A 122 9.41 -10.88 2.77
C SER A 122 9.98 -9.68 2.01
N ILE A 123 10.55 -9.95 0.84
CA ILE A 123 10.96 -8.92 -0.12
C ILE A 123 9.70 -8.46 -0.86
N PRO A 124 9.53 -7.14 -1.10
CA PRO A 124 8.38 -6.65 -1.84
C PRO A 124 8.39 -7.06 -3.30
N SER A 125 7.21 -7.14 -3.89
CA SER A 125 7.02 -7.43 -5.29
C SER A 125 6.06 -6.39 -5.86
N VAL A 126 6.28 -5.98 -7.12
CA VAL A 126 5.44 -4.97 -7.77
C VAL A 126 4.97 -5.51 -9.11
N VAL A 127 3.67 -5.40 -9.33
CA VAL A 127 3.01 -5.85 -10.55
C VAL A 127 2.27 -4.66 -11.16
N GLN A 128 2.39 -4.49 -12.47
CA GLN A 128 1.66 -3.47 -13.20
C GLN A 128 0.57 -4.10 -14.04
N GLY A 129 -0.60 -3.49 -14.06
CA GLY A 129 -1.72 -3.99 -14.84
C GLY A 129 -2.99 -3.22 -14.56
N ARG A 130 -4.10 -3.77 -15.01
CA ARG A 130 -5.42 -3.22 -14.77
C ARG A 130 -6.21 -4.18 -13.88
N LYS A 131 -7.04 -3.64 -13.00
CA LYS A 131 -7.91 -4.43 -12.10
C LYS A 131 -7.12 -5.45 -11.26
N LEU A 132 -5.97 -5.02 -10.75
CA LEU A 132 -5.14 -5.87 -9.90
C LEU A 132 -5.76 -6.09 -8.53
N LYS A 133 -5.70 -7.31 -8.04
CA LYS A 133 -6.18 -7.68 -6.71
C LYS A 133 -5.19 -8.58 -6.02
N ASN A 134 -5.05 -8.38 -4.71
CA ASN A 134 -4.36 -9.32 -3.85
C ASN A 134 -5.34 -10.37 -3.33
N SER A 135 -4.85 -11.58 -3.17
CA SER A 135 -5.62 -12.66 -2.58
C SER A 135 -4.73 -13.53 -1.70
N LEU A 136 -5.25 -13.93 -0.57
CA LEU A 136 -4.59 -14.86 0.34
C LEU A 136 -5.34 -16.19 0.43
N GLY A 137 -6.33 -16.37 -0.43
CA GLY A 137 -7.18 -17.55 -0.42
C GLY A 137 -8.34 -17.44 0.55
N GLU A 138 -9.04 -18.56 0.74
CA GLU A 138 -10.20 -18.60 1.62
C GLU A 138 -9.79 -18.49 3.09
N GLY A 139 -10.66 -17.92 3.90
CA GLY A 139 -10.47 -17.79 5.33
C GLY A 139 -9.62 -16.59 5.77
N ALA A 140 -9.14 -15.80 4.82
CA ALA A 140 -8.42 -14.58 5.15
C ALA A 140 -9.38 -13.42 5.41
N SER A 141 -9.03 -12.59 6.38
CA SER A 141 -9.71 -11.33 6.63
C SER A 141 -9.04 -10.21 5.84
N ARG A 142 -9.78 -9.16 5.55
CA ARG A 142 -9.27 -8.02 4.80
C ARG A 142 -9.56 -6.72 5.53
N VAL A 143 -8.54 -5.87 5.61
CA VAL A 143 -8.67 -4.48 6.02
C VAL A 143 -8.22 -3.63 4.83
N SER A 144 -8.99 -2.62 4.50
CA SER A 144 -8.70 -1.76 3.35
C SER A 144 -8.91 -0.30 3.70
N VAL A 145 -8.00 0.55 3.25
CA VAL A 145 -8.08 1.99 3.42
C VAL A 145 -7.91 2.65 2.05
N ALA A 146 -8.90 3.43 1.64
CA ALA A 146 -8.77 4.27 0.47
C ALA A 146 -8.22 5.62 0.91
N ALA A 147 -7.31 6.19 0.14
CA ALA A 147 -6.65 7.43 0.49
C ALA A 147 -6.55 8.38 -0.69
N ASN A 148 -6.56 9.68 -0.38
CA ASN A 148 -6.24 10.73 -1.33
C ASN A 148 -4.84 11.24 -1.01
N ILE A 149 -3.97 11.23 -2.00
CA ILE A 149 -2.59 11.68 -1.88
C ILE A 149 -2.46 13.00 -2.61
N GLU A 150 -2.03 14.05 -1.90
CA GLU A 150 -1.91 15.42 -2.41
C GLU A 150 -3.21 15.97 -3.00
N GLU A 151 -4.37 15.47 -2.54
CA GLU A 151 -5.68 15.84 -3.06
C GLU A 151 -5.84 15.56 -4.56
N GLU A 152 -4.90 14.86 -5.18
CA GLU A 152 -4.85 14.63 -6.62
C GLU A 152 -4.92 13.15 -6.98
N TYR A 153 -4.28 12.29 -6.20
CA TYR A 153 -4.16 10.87 -6.52
C TYR A 153 -4.94 10.01 -5.56
N GLY A 154 -5.61 9.00 -6.09
CA GLY A 154 -6.21 7.95 -5.27
C GLY A 154 -5.26 6.79 -5.10
N ALA A 155 -5.26 6.20 -3.91
CA ALA A 155 -4.50 5.00 -3.62
C ALA A 155 -5.30 4.12 -2.67
N ARG A 156 -5.00 2.84 -2.66
CA ARG A 156 -5.63 1.90 -1.75
C ARG A 156 -4.57 1.08 -1.04
N PHE A 157 -4.69 1.02 0.27
CA PHE A 157 -3.85 0.18 1.12
C PHE A 157 -4.72 -0.96 1.62
N SER A 158 -4.22 -2.17 1.51
CA SER A 158 -4.97 -3.33 1.98
C SER A 158 -4.07 -4.26 2.79
N LEU A 159 -4.68 -4.91 3.75
CA LEU A 159 -4.01 -5.90 4.58
C LEU A 159 -4.89 -7.14 4.60
N LEU A 160 -4.41 -8.20 3.98
CA LEU A 160 -5.01 -9.53 4.02
C LEU A 160 -4.29 -10.29 5.12
N TYR A 161 -5.04 -10.91 6.01
CA TYR A 161 -4.40 -11.59 7.13
C TYR A 161 -5.24 -12.76 7.64
N ARG A 162 -4.55 -13.68 8.30
CA ARG A 162 -5.15 -14.78 9.05
C ARG A 162 -4.20 -15.17 10.17
N GLU A 163 -4.70 -15.89 11.15
CA GLU A 163 -3.86 -16.39 12.22
C GLU A 163 -2.83 -17.36 11.65
N GLY A 164 -1.58 -17.22 12.08
CA GLY A 164 -0.51 -18.08 11.66
C GLY A 164 -0.58 -19.44 12.34
N ALA A 165 0.05 -20.41 11.73
CA ALA A 165 0.12 -21.75 12.26
C ALA A 165 1.04 -21.86 13.48
#